data_1d1bcd5ca8228d22b00c8897c968dccc
#
_entry.id   1d1bcd5ca8228d22b00c8897c968dccc
#
_cell.length_a   1.000
_cell.length_b   1.000
_cell.length_c   1.000
_cell.angle_alpha   90.00
_cell.angle_beta   90.00
_cell.angle_gamma   90.00
#
_symmetry.space_group_name_H-M   'P 1'
#
loop_
_entity.id
_entity.type
_entity.pdbx_description
1 polymer ?
#
loop_
_entity_poly.entity_id
_entity_poly.type
_entity_poly.pdbx_seq_one_letter_code
_entity_poly.pdbx_strand_id
1 'polypeptide(L)'
;MILHRCFAWNRSARADAVDGPLWFPQMYQGEGRHDNPDEYGCLYLADRAVSCVVEQLAAFRGQRLSSSILRRRGLPLALAAIELDDKASLVDLDDPATLGRERLRPSAVATRDRRVTQPQALGLYRRHPSAAGLRWWSSWEALWANVTIFDRAARLLRVGAIDELTLDHPVVIEAADVFGLRLTT
;
A
#
# COMPACT_ATOMS: atom_id res chain seq x y z
N MET A 1 -5.93 9.87 10.92
CA MET A 1 -6.48 8.56 10.40
C MET A 1 -5.41 7.49 10.55
N ILE A 2 -5.78 6.24 10.92
CA ILE A 2 -4.83 5.11 10.99
C ILE A 2 -4.92 4.29 9.71
N LEU A 3 -3.76 4.05 9.12
CA LEU A 3 -3.56 3.20 7.94
C LEU A 3 -2.56 2.09 8.27
N HIS A 4 -2.47 1.09 7.41
CA HIS A 4 -1.60 -0.07 7.61
C HIS A 4 -0.62 -0.21 6.45
N ARG A 5 0.59 -0.70 6.75
CA ARG A 5 1.61 -1.06 5.77
C ARG A 5 2.17 -2.44 6.05
N CYS A 6 2.18 -3.30 5.04
CA CYS A 6 2.91 -4.56 5.06
C CYS A 6 4.20 -4.41 4.24
N PHE A 7 5.36 -4.69 4.85
CA PHE A 7 6.67 -4.44 4.24
C PHE A 7 7.74 -5.38 4.77
N ALA A 8 8.85 -5.50 4.04
CA ALA A 8 10.04 -6.19 4.54
C ALA A 8 10.69 -5.33 5.64
N TRP A 9 10.87 -5.87 6.83
CA TRP A 9 11.25 -5.12 8.01
C TRP A 9 12.64 -5.42 8.50
N ASN A 10 13.48 -4.41 8.49
CA ASN A 10 14.73 -4.42 9.23
C ASN A 10 14.50 -3.77 10.60
N ARG A 11 14.46 -4.58 11.67
CA ARG A 11 14.22 -4.11 13.05
C ARG A 11 15.20 -3.04 13.52
N SER A 12 16.41 -3.01 12.95
CA SER A 12 17.48 -2.05 13.32
C SER A 12 17.40 -0.76 12.49
N ALA A 13 16.55 -0.71 11.46
CA ALA A 13 16.44 0.47 10.62
C ALA A 13 15.66 1.58 11.33
N ARG A 14 16.09 2.82 11.12
CA ARG A 14 15.25 3.99 11.46
C ARG A 14 13.98 3.97 10.60
N ALA A 15 12.94 4.65 11.07
CA ALA A 15 11.66 4.63 10.40
C ALA A 15 11.72 5.07 8.92
N ASP A 16 12.54 6.04 8.60
CA ASP A 16 12.72 6.65 7.28
C ASP A 16 13.89 6.04 6.46
N ALA A 17 14.63 5.12 7.05
CA ALA A 17 15.75 4.44 6.39
C ALA A 17 15.30 3.21 5.59
N VAL A 18 16.20 2.67 4.78
CA VAL A 18 15.99 1.45 3.98
C VAL A 18 15.40 0.32 4.84
N ASP A 19 14.31 -0.27 4.34
CA ASP A 19 13.54 -1.32 5.03
C ASP A 19 12.91 -0.88 6.36
N GLY A 20 12.77 0.43 6.59
CA GLY A 20 11.98 1.03 7.65
C GLY A 20 10.51 1.26 7.24
N PRO A 21 9.60 1.46 8.21
CA PRO A 21 8.17 1.58 7.96
C PRO A 21 7.75 2.83 7.18
N LEU A 22 8.55 3.90 7.19
CA LEU A 22 8.32 5.15 6.44
C LEU A 22 9.33 5.37 5.31
N TRP A 23 10.08 4.34 4.92
CA TRP A 23 10.99 4.43 3.80
C TRP A 23 10.23 4.53 2.47
N PHE A 24 10.49 5.60 1.71
CA PHE A 24 10.02 5.81 0.34
C PHE A 24 11.08 5.29 -0.64
N PRO A 25 10.90 4.10 -1.24
CA PRO A 25 11.93 3.45 -2.04
C PRO A 25 11.97 3.97 -3.48
N GLN A 26 11.94 5.28 -3.71
CA GLN A 26 11.77 5.92 -5.02
C GLN A 26 12.65 5.30 -6.11
N MET A 27 13.95 5.13 -5.85
CA MET A 27 14.90 4.56 -6.82
C MET A 27 14.64 3.08 -7.17
N TYR A 28 13.82 2.38 -6.39
CA TYR A 28 13.47 0.96 -6.58
C TYR A 28 12.00 0.78 -6.99
N GLN A 29 11.29 1.87 -7.22
CA GLN A 29 9.90 1.86 -7.67
C GLN A 29 9.81 1.84 -9.20
N GLY A 30 8.68 1.43 -9.73
CA GLY A 30 8.40 1.29 -11.18
C GLY A 30 7.38 0.18 -11.45
N GLU A 31 7.23 -0.73 -10.49
CA GLU A 31 6.34 -1.87 -10.59
C GLU A 31 5.00 -1.68 -9.87
N GLY A 32 4.85 -0.64 -9.08
CA GLY A 32 3.62 -0.29 -8.39
C GLY A 32 2.64 0.46 -9.29
N ARG A 33 1.37 0.44 -8.88
CA ARG A 33 0.25 1.05 -9.60
C ARG A 33 0.44 2.53 -9.89
N HIS A 34 1.00 3.28 -8.95
CA HIS A 34 1.14 4.73 -9.00
C HIS A 34 2.60 5.18 -8.99
N ASP A 35 3.53 4.26 -9.26
CA ASP A 35 4.95 4.57 -9.26
C ASP A 35 5.32 5.50 -10.42
N ASN A 36 6.08 6.54 -10.09
CA ASN A 36 6.68 7.47 -11.05
C ASN A 36 8.04 7.93 -10.49
N PRO A 37 9.06 7.06 -10.47
CA PRO A 37 10.31 7.28 -9.74
C PRO A 37 11.11 8.49 -10.23
N ASP A 38 10.91 8.92 -11.48
CA ASP A 38 11.55 10.13 -12.01
C ASP A 38 10.97 11.42 -11.40
N GLU A 39 9.79 11.35 -10.77
CA GLU A 39 9.06 12.52 -10.28
C GLU A 39 8.87 12.48 -8.75
N TYR A 40 8.53 11.33 -8.19
CA TYR A 40 8.26 11.17 -6.76
C TYR A 40 8.42 9.73 -6.28
N GLY A 41 8.65 9.59 -4.98
CA GLY A 41 8.50 8.32 -4.28
C GLY A 41 7.12 8.20 -3.65
N CYS A 42 6.64 6.96 -3.48
CA CYS A 42 5.36 6.73 -2.81
C CYS A 42 5.38 5.55 -1.84
N LEU A 43 4.46 5.60 -0.87
CA LEU A 43 4.14 4.49 0.02
C LEU A 43 2.73 4.00 -0.26
N TYR A 44 2.57 2.67 -0.28
CA TYR A 44 1.28 2.00 -0.38
C TYR A 44 0.82 1.59 1.00
N LEU A 45 -0.35 2.06 1.38
CA LEU A 45 -1.01 1.81 2.65
C LEU A 45 -2.44 1.32 2.38
N ALA A 46 -3.10 0.76 3.39
CA ALA A 46 -4.51 0.39 3.33
C ALA A 46 -5.24 0.78 4.62
N ASP A 47 -6.54 0.98 4.52
CA ASP A 47 -7.40 1.24 5.68
C ASP A 47 -7.58 0.01 6.57
N ARG A 48 -7.37 -1.20 5.99
CA ARG A 48 -7.46 -2.47 6.69
C ARG A 48 -6.13 -3.22 6.68
N ALA A 49 -5.75 -3.74 7.83
CA ALA A 49 -4.55 -4.56 7.99
C ALA A 49 -4.56 -5.78 7.06
N VAL A 50 -5.71 -6.46 6.94
CA VAL A 50 -5.87 -7.62 6.05
C VAL A 50 -5.65 -7.26 4.58
N SER A 51 -6.08 -6.08 4.13
CA SER A 51 -5.85 -5.60 2.76
C SER A 51 -4.36 -5.52 2.44
N CYS A 52 -3.56 -4.94 3.34
CA CYS A 52 -2.10 -4.89 3.17
C CYS A 52 -1.45 -6.27 3.04
N VAL A 53 -1.88 -7.23 3.86
CA VAL A 53 -1.34 -8.60 3.84
C VAL A 53 -1.77 -9.31 2.56
N VAL A 54 -3.03 -9.17 2.16
CA VAL A 54 -3.57 -9.72 0.92
C VAL A 54 -2.78 -9.23 -0.30
N GLU A 55 -2.48 -7.94 -0.41
CA GLU A 55 -1.67 -7.40 -1.52
C GLU A 55 -0.29 -8.07 -1.60
N GLN A 56 0.32 -8.41 -0.46
CA GLN A 56 1.61 -9.11 -0.41
C GLN A 56 1.50 -10.60 -0.73
N LEU A 57 0.40 -11.24 -0.37
CA LEU A 57 0.20 -12.68 -0.53
C LEU A 57 -0.50 -13.07 -1.82
N ALA A 58 -1.07 -12.12 -2.54
CA ALA A 58 -1.87 -12.34 -3.74
C ALA A 58 -1.16 -13.16 -4.84
N ALA A 59 0.16 -13.00 -4.97
CA ALA A 59 0.97 -13.77 -5.93
C ALA A 59 1.04 -15.28 -5.58
N PHE A 60 0.70 -15.67 -4.36
CA PHE A 60 0.76 -17.04 -3.87
C PHE A 60 -0.61 -17.72 -3.81
N ARG A 61 -1.64 -17.12 -4.41
CA ARG A 61 -2.98 -17.69 -4.43
C ARG A 61 -2.97 -19.14 -4.94
N GLY A 62 -3.64 -20.02 -4.18
CA GLY A 62 -3.70 -21.46 -4.48
C GLY A 62 -2.49 -22.27 -3.97
N GLN A 63 -1.47 -21.62 -3.39
CA GLN A 63 -0.33 -22.28 -2.79
C GLN A 63 -0.53 -22.52 -1.28
N ARG A 64 0.33 -23.37 -0.70
CA ARG A 64 0.43 -23.48 0.75
C ARG A 64 1.26 -22.31 1.29
N LEU A 65 0.70 -21.61 2.27
CA LEU A 65 1.40 -20.55 2.97
C LEU A 65 2.40 -21.14 3.96
N SER A 66 3.66 -20.78 3.79
CA SER A 66 4.77 -21.17 4.66
C SER A 66 5.48 -19.92 5.20
N SER A 67 6.28 -20.09 6.26
CA SER A 67 7.05 -18.99 6.85
C SER A 67 7.99 -18.30 5.84
N SER A 68 8.45 -19.01 4.82
CA SER A 68 9.30 -18.44 3.75
C SER A 68 8.54 -17.42 2.88
N ILE A 69 7.23 -17.59 2.71
CA ILE A 69 6.37 -16.65 1.96
C ILE A 69 6.22 -15.33 2.73
N LEU A 70 6.33 -15.37 4.07
CA LEU A 70 6.30 -14.19 4.93
C LEU A 70 7.66 -13.47 5.03
N ARG A 71 8.53 -13.67 4.04
CA ARG A 71 9.84 -13.00 3.98
C ARG A 71 10.06 -12.38 2.59
N ARG A 72 10.82 -11.29 2.58
CA ARG A 72 11.28 -10.64 1.32
C ARG A 72 12.75 -10.25 1.49
N ARG A 73 13.59 -10.59 0.53
CA ARG A 73 15.03 -10.31 0.56
C ARG A 73 15.71 -10.74 1.86
N GLY A 74 15.28 -11.87 2.44
CA GLY A 74 15.79 -12.39 3.70
C GLY A 74 15.22 -11.73 4.96
N LEU A 75 14.50 -10.61 4.85
CA LEU A 75 13.84 -9.92 5.96
C LEU A 75 12.43 -10.46 6.20
N PRO A 76 11.94 -10.51 7.45
CA PRO A 76 10.56 -10.83 7.73
C PRO A 76 9.62 -9.75 7.17
N LEU A 77 8.41 -10.13 6.79
CA LEU A 77 7.34 -9.17 6.61
C LEU A 77 6.81 -8.72 7.96
N ALA A 78 6.49 -7.44 8.05
CA ALA A 78 5.83 -6.85 9.21
C ALA A 78 4.64 -6.00 8.78
N LEU A 79 3.70 -5.84 9.69
CA LEU A 79 2.57 -4.96 9.60
C LEU A 79 2.82 -3.76 10.52
N ALA A 80 2.85 -2.56 9.97
CA ALA A 80 2.93 -1.32 10.73
C ALA A 80 1.59 -0.59 10.70
N ALA A 81 1.17 -0.07 11.85
CA ALA A 81 0.16 0.98 11.92
C ALA A 81 0.83 2.33 11.61
N ILE A 82 0.29 3.05 10.66
CA ILE A 82 0.79 4.37 10.23
C ILE A 82 -0.31 5.39 10.47
N GLU A 83 -0.04 6.36 11.31
CA GLU A 83 -0.92 7.50 11.52
C GLU A 83 -0.66 8.54 10.43
N LEU A 84 -1.70 8.89 9.69
CA LEU A 84 -1.71 10.02 8.76
C LEU A 84 -2.40 11.20 9.46
N ASP A 85 -1.70 12.33 9.50
CA ASP A 85 -2.20 13.59 10.09
C ASP A 85 -3.55 13.99 9.44
N ASP A 86 -4.49 14.48 10.23
CA ASP A 86 -5.82 14.90 9.76
C ASP A 86 -5.78 16.12 8.81
N LYS A 87 -4.66 16.83 8.78
CA LYS A 87 -4.42 17.90 7.80
C LYS A 87 -4.06 17.38 6.40
N ALA A 88 -3.78 16.09 6.27
CA ALA A 88 -3.45 15.48 4.99
C ALA A 88 -4.70 15.42 4.10
N SER A 89 -4.64 16.07 2.95
CA SER A 89 -5.68 15.94 1.93
C SER A 89 -5.33 14.82 0.97
N LEU A 90 -6.28 13.97 0.64
CA LEU A 90 -6.14 12.92 -0.37
C LEU A 90 -7.05 13.23 -1.55
N VAL A 91 -6.59 12.95 -2.77
CA VAL A 91 -7.47 12.88 -3.93
C VAL A 91 -8.21 11.55 -3.86
N ASP A 92 -9.51 11.61 -3.58
CA ASP A 92 -10.33 10.42 -3.41
C ASP A 92 -10.87 9.93 -4.75
N LEU A 93 -10.28 8.84 -5.25
CA LEU A 93 -10.70 8.21 -6.51
C LEU A 93 -11.89 7.26 -6.34
N ASP A 94 -12.41 7.10 -5.11
CA ASP A 94 -13.65 6.38 -4.81
C ASP A 94 -14.87 7.34 -4.81
N ASP A 95 -14.63 8.65 -4.85
CA ASP A 95 -15.65 9.67 -4.95
C ASP A 95 -16.05 9.95 -6.42
N PRO A 96 -17.31 9.69 -6.81
CA PRO A 96 -17.78 9.94 -8.19
C PRO A 96 -17.61 11.39 -8.66
N ALA A 97 -17.72 12.38 -7.75
CA ALA A 97 -17.54 13.79 -8.08
C ALA A 97 -16.08 14.07 -8.43
N THR A 98 -15.14 13.47 -7.71
CA THR A 98 -13.72 13.54 -8.02
C THR A 98 -13.40 12.88 -9.36
N LEU A 99 -13.94 11.69 -9.62
CA LEU A 99 -13.76 11.03 -10.92
C LEU A 99 -14.28 11.89 -12.08
N GLY A 100 -15.43 12.55 -11.90
CA GLY A 100 -16.00 13.48 -12.89
C GLY A 100 -15.10 14.68 -13.15
N ARG A 101 -14.60 15.33 -12.09
CA ARG A 101 -13.68 16.49 -12.21
C ARG A 101 -12.37 16.10 -12.90
N GLU A 102 -11.81 14.95 -12.54
CA GLU A 102 -10.55 14.46 -13.10
C GLU A 102 -10.70 13.77 -14.46
N ARG A 103 -11.94 13.62 -14.95
CA ARG A 103 -12.28 12.92 -16.21
C ARG A 103 -11.75 11.47 -16.23
N LEU A 104 -11.79 10.82 -15.08
CA LEU A 104 -11.39 9.44 -14.91
C LEU A 104 -12.59 8.51 -14.97
N ARG A 105 -12.41 7.36 -15.62
CA ARG A 105 -13.41 6.29 -15.61
C ARG A 105 -13.11 5.34 -14.45
N PRO A 106 -14.12 4.85 -13.72
CA PRO A 106 -13.91 3.86 -12.65
C PRO A 106 -13.09 2.64 -13.11
N SER A 107 -13.35 2.14 -14.31
CA SER A 107 -12.60 1.01 -14.89
C SER A 107 -11.12 1.33 -15.11
N ALA A 108 -10.75 2.57 -15.37
CA ALA A 108 -9.37 3.00 -15.54
C ALA A 108 -8.66 3.19 -14.19
N VAL A 109 -9.40 3.45 -13.11
CA VAL A 109 -8.86 3.44 -11.74
C VAL A 109 -8.70 2.00 -11.25
N ALA A 110 -9.66 1.11 -11.53
CA ALA A 110 -9.63 -0.29 -11.09
C ALA A 110 -8.60 -1.17 -11.82
N THR A 111 -8.17 -0.78 -13.04
CA THR A 111 -7.27 -1.61 -13.85
C THR A 111 -5.94 -1.87 -13.15
N ARG A 112 -5.34 -3.04 -13.42
CA ARG A 112 -3.96 -3.38 -13.02
C ARG A 112 -2.93 -2.98 -14.07
N ASP A 113 -3.35 -2.42 -15.21
CA ASP A 113 -2.44 -1.97 -16.27
C ASP A 113 -1.74 -0.68 -15.83
N ARG A 114 -0.46 -0.80 -15.53
CA ARG A 114 0.39 0.31 -15.09
C ARG A 114 0.57 1.39 -16.15
N ARG A 115 0.46 1.04 -17.41
CA ARG A 115 0.49 1.99 -18.52
C ARG A 115 -0.69 2.97 -18.49
N VAL A 116 -1.75 2.62 -17.75
CA VAL A 116 -2.92 3.46 -17.51
C VAL A 116 -2.79 4.18 -16.17
N THR A 117 -2.46 3.45 -15.09
CA THR A 117 -2.54 3.98 -13.73
C THR A 117 -1.37 4.88 -13.36
N GLN A 118 -0.15 4.62 -13.86
CA GLN A 118 1.02 5.46 -13.58
C GLN A 118 0.90 6.86 -14.21
N PRO A 119 0.57 7.03 -15.50
CA PRO A 119 0.31 8.37 -16.06
C PRO A 119 -0.85 9.10 -15.39
N GLN A 120 -1.91 8.39 -14.95
CA GLN A 120 -2.99 9.00 -14.20
C GLN A 120 -2.50 9.56 -12.86
N ALA A 121 -1.74 8.76 -12.10
CA ALA A 121 -1.18 9.17 -10.82
C ALA A 121 -0.24 10.37 -10.98
N LEU A 122 0.61 10.39 -12.00
CA LEU A 122 1.47 11.52 -12.33
C LEU A 122 0.66 12.78 -12.64
N GLY A 123 -0.39 12.64 -13.45
CA GLY A 123 -1.28 13.76 -13.76
C GLY A 123 -1.96 14.33 -12.51
N LEU A 124 -2.45 13.47 -11.61
CA LEU A 124 -3.05 13.89 -10.33
C LEU A 124 -2.01 14.52 -9.40
N TYR A 125 -0.81 13.93 -9.29
CA TYR A 125 0.29 14.49 -8.50
C TYR A 125 0.61 15.93 -8.90
N ARG A 126 0.67 16.23 -10.22
CA ARG A 126 0.99 17.55 -10.76
C ARG A 126 -0.17 18.54 -10.61
N ARG A 127 -1.44 18.10 -10.80
CA ARG A 127 -2.61 18.99 -10.68
C ARG A 127 -2.97 19.33 -9.24
N HIS A 128 -2.60 18.47 -8.28
CA HIS A 128 -2.92 18.62 -6.85
C HIS A 128 -1.65 18.74 -6.01
N PRO A 129 -0.88 19.85 -6.11
CA PRO A 129 0.43 19.99 -5.45
C PRO A 129 0.33 19.93 -3.92
N SER A 130 -0.82 20.26 -3.33
CA SER A 130 -1.07 20.18 -1.88
C SER A 130 -1.57 18.81 -1.41
N ALA A 131 -1.96 17.91 -2.31
CA ALA A 131 -2.44 16.60 -1.91
C ALA A 131 -1.30 15.74 -1.37
N ALA A 132 -1.56 15.09 -0.24
CA ALA A 132 -0.65 14.13 0.39
C ALA A 132 -0.57 12.81 -0.38
N GLY A 133 -1.60 12.47 -1.15
CA GLY A 133 -1.66 11.20 -1.85
C GLY A 133 -3.01 10.96 -2.52
N LEU A 134 -3.24 9.70 -2.87
CA LEU A 134 -4.44 9.22 -3.54
C LEU A 134 -5.13 8.17 -2.66
N ARG A 135 -6.44 8.24 -2.51
CA ARG A 135 -7.28 7.17 -1.97
C ARG A 135 -7.97 6.44 -3.14
N TRP A 136 -7.94 5.12 -3.13
CA TRP A 136 -8.49 4.30 -4.21
C TRP A 136 -8.92 2.93 -3.65
N TRP A 137 -9.83 2.21 -4.35
CA TRP A 137 -10.27 0.88 -3.90
C TRP A 137 -9.31 -0.23 -4.33
N SER A 138 -9.21 -1.28 -3.51
CA SER A 138 -8.40 -2.45 -3.82
C SER A 138 -8.95 -3.18 -5.06
N SER A 139 -8.05 -3.73 -5.86
CA SER A 139 -8.44 -4.61 -6.97
C SER A 139 -8.80 -6.03 -6.52
N TRP A 140 -8.70 -6.30 -5.22
CA TRP A 140 -9.03 -7.60 -4.64
C TRP A 140 -10.40 -7.62 -3.97
N GLU A 141 -10.78 -6.51 -3.32
CA GLU A 141 -12.06 -6.32 -2.66
C GLU A 141 -12.46 -4.84 -2.77
N ALA A 142 -13.59 -4.59 -3.44
CA ALA A 142 -14.03 -3.23 -3.76
C ALA A 142 -14.35 -2.37 -2.53
N LEU A 143 -14.67 -3.01 -1.39
CA LEU A 143 -14.95 -2.30 -0.13
C LEU A 143 -13.69 -1.96 0.67
N TRP A 144 -12.49 -2.34 0.19
CA TRP A 144 -11.23 -2.02 0.84
C TRP A 144 -10.59 -0.80 0.18
N ALA A 145 -10.35 0.23 0.97
CA ALA A 145 -9.63 1.41 0.51
C ALA A 145 -8.13 1.24 0.69
N ASN A 146 -7.40 1.54 -0.37
CA ASN A 146 -5.96 1.69 -0.35
C ASN A 146 -5.59 3.17 -0.46
N VAL A 147 -4.44 3.52 0.06
CA VAL A 147 -3.90 4.88 0.02
C VAL A 147 -2.48 4.84 -0.50
N THR A 148 -2.21 5.66 -1.51
CA THR A 148 -0.85 5.92 -1.98
C THR A 148 -0.44 7.28 -1.45
N ILE A 149 0.57 7.33 -0.59
CA ILE A 149 1.12 8.58 -0.05
C ILE A 149 2.34 8.98 -0.87
N PHE A 150 2.41 10.23 -1.28
CA PHE A 150 3.57 10.82 -1.96
C PHE A 150 4.64 11.25 -0.94
N ASP A 151 5.91 11.20 -1.33
CA ASP A 151 7.06 11.55 -0.48
C ASP A 151 7.02 12.97 0.08
N ARG A 152 6.45 13.92 -0.67
CA ARG A 152 6.22 15.30 -0.21
C ARG A 152 5.37 15.39 1.07
N ALA A 153 4.62 14.34 1.39
CA ALA A 153 3.78 14.24 2.59
C ALA A 153 4.41 13.41 3.71
N ALA A 154 5.67 12.98 3.58
CA ALA A 154 6.35 12.13 4.56
C ALA A 154 6.26 12.65 6.01
N ARG A 155 6.35 13.98 6.19
CA ARG A 155 6.24 14.67 7.49
C ARG A 155 4.87 14.54 8.17
N LEU A 156 3.84 14.15 7.43
CA LEU A 156 2.48 13.97 7.93
C LEU A 156 2.24 12.53 8.42
N LEU A 157 3.25 11.67 8.35
CA LEU A 157 3.17 10.28 8.77
C LEU A 157 3.87 10.06 10.10
N ARG A 158 3.26 9.24 10.96
CA ARG A 158 3.86 8.76 12.21
C ARG A 158 3.72 7.25 12.28
N VAL A 159 4.73 6.60 12.84
CA VAL A 159 4.74 5.15 13.04
C VAL A 159 4.11 4.85 14.40
N GLY A 160 3.12 3.97 14.38
CA GLY A 160 2.56 3.34 15.58
C GLY A 160 3.19 1.96 15.85
N ALA A 161 2.35 0.98 16.22
CA ALA A 161 2.80 -0.38 16.46
C ALA A 161 3.33 -1.04 15.17
N ILE A 162 4.33 -1.91 15.34
CA ILE A 162 4.86 -2.76 14.27
C ILE A 162 4.89 -4.18 14.78
N ASP A 163 4.24 -5.09 14.07
CA ASP A 163 4.17 -6.51 14.39
C ASP A 163 4.78 -7.34 13.27
N GLU A 164 5.69 -8.26 13.61
CA GLU A 164 6.20 -9.22 12.64
C GLU A 164 5.11 -10.22 12.26
N LEU A 165 4.97 -10.49 10.97
CA LEU A 165 3.97 -11.43 10.47
C LEU A 165 4.51 -12.88 10.58
N THR A 166 3.78 -13.69 11.33
CA THR A 166 3.97 -15.14 11.49
C THR A 166 2.76 -15.89 10.96
N LEU A 167 2.85 -17.20 10.79
CA LEU A 167 1.73 -18.00 10.28
C LEU A 167 0.52 -18.02 11.23
N ASP A 168 0.74 -17.79 12.49
CA ASP A 168 -0.28 -17.71 13.56
C ASP A 168 -0.76 -16.28 13.83
N HIS A 169 -0.20 -15.30 13.11
CA HIS A 169 -0.64 -13.91 13.25
C HIS A 169 -2.11 -13.76 12.77
N PRO A 170 -3.03 -13.17 13.57
CA PRO A 170 -4.46 -13.13 13.25
C PRO A 170 -4.76 -12.58 11.85
N VAL A 171 -4.06 -11.52 11.44
CA VAL A 171 -4.26 -10.90 10.11
C VAL A 171 -3.77 -11.80 8.97
N VAL A 172 -2.75 -12.65 9.21
CA VAL A 172 -2.28 -13.63 8.21
C VAL A 172 -3.30 -14.76 8.06
N ILE A 173 -3.90 -15.20 9.16
CA ILE A 173 -4.99 -16.21 9.14
C ILE A 173 -6.19 -15.65 8.36
N GLU A 174 -6.64 -14.43 8.69
CA GLU A 174 -7.73 -13.74 7.99
C GLU A 174 -7.43 -13.60 6.48
N ALA A 175 -6.23 -13.17 6.12
CA ALA A 175 -5.83 -13.02 4.72
C ALA A 175 -5.79 -14.38 4.00
N ALA A 176 -5.38 -15.45 4.67
CA ALA A 176 -5.37 -16.79 4.12
C ALA A 176 -6.79 -17.28 3.82
N ASP A 177 -7.73 -17.05 4.73
CA ASP A 177 -9.14 -17.38 4.55
C ASP A 177 -9.77 -16.64 3.37
N VAL A 178 -9.57 -15.31 3.28
CA VAL A 178 -10.08 -14.48 2.18
C VAL A 178 -9.56 -14.96 0.82
N PHE A 179 -8.31 -15.43 0.77
CA PHE A 179 -7.66 -15.85 -0.49
C PHE A 179 -7.71 -17.35 -0.75
N GLY A 180 -8.26 -18.15 0.18
CA GLY A 180 -8.26 -19.61 0.09
C GLY A 180 -6.84 -20.19 0.11
N LEU A 181 -5.90 -19.56 0.84
CA LEU A 181 -4.57 -20.10 1.08
C LEU A 181 -4.64 -21.17 2.16
N ARG A 182 -3.89 -22.26 1.98
CA ARG A 182 -3.78 -23.31 3.00
C ARG A 182 -2.61 -23.00 3.91
N LEU A 183 -2.87 -22.81 5.20
CA LEU A 183 -1.80 -22.70 6.19
C LEU A 183 -1.08 -24.05 6.32
N THR A 184 0.25 -24.02 6.40
CA THR A 184 1.04 -25.20 6.76
C THR A 184 1.03 -25.30 8.28
N THR A 185 0.37 -26.32 8.80
CA THR A 185 0.47 -26.73 10.21
C THR A 185 1.84 -27.29 10.49
#